data_d7d37fa9e9e316d65e2959f796b5d9f0
#
_entry.id   d7d37fa9e9e316d65e2959f796b5d9f0
#
_cell.length_a   1.000
_cell.length_b   1.000
_cell.length_c   1.000
_cell.angle_alpha   90.00
_cell.angle_beta   90.00
_cell.angle_gamma   90.00
#
_symmetry.space_group_name_H-M   'P 1'
#
loop_
_entity.id
_entity.type
_entity.pdbx_description
1 polymer ?
#
loop_
_entity_poly.entity_id
_entity_poly.type
_entity_poly.pdbx_seq_one_letter_code
_entity_poly.pdbx_strand_id
1 'polypeptide(L)'
;MKKSKGNTKKEVEVKTTEIKKEPKKTPVKSQTTKKVGRPKKEETTKINSSNKIENKVVNSNMKNKIFNGILLLVTMLFIISMIALCVKYIKINQTKRELVNSVVPKSDKLSVSEELKSIKEKYSNDEIIALLNLDNYEYSIPIAKTKDNNYYLSHALDKSMSIIGSTFMDYRHNSDSKQINIYGHNSVRYEVPFKELEGYIKKDYYEKHKYFELKINNEKRIYEIFSVGVVEKSSKEEHMQFNYKTNDEWLNHFNRLKDKNLYDINVDVSG
;
A
#
# COMPACT_ATOMS: atom_id res chain seq x y z
N MET A 1 -1.66 -19.48 -50.57
CA MET A 1 -2.87 -18.93 -51.22
C MET A 1 -3.83 -18.40 -50.15
N LYS A 2 -4.20 -17.13 -50.31
CA LYS A 2 -5.39 -16.41 -49.83
C LYS A 2 -5.54 -16.23 -48.30
N LYS A 3 -5.28 -15.05 -47.79
CA LYS A 3 -6.11 -13.82 -47.61
C LYS A 3 -6.99 -13.94 -46.35
N SER A 4 -6.88 -13.11 -45.37
CA SER A 4 -6.95 -11.67 -45.15
C SER A 4 -8.21 -11.26 -44.37
N LYS A 5 -8.04 -10.28 -43.50
CA LYS A 5 -9.03 -9.35 -42.92
C LYS A 5 -9.63 -9.79 -41.56
N GLY A 6 -9.81 -8.90 -40.60
CA GLY A 6 -9.71 -7.47 -40.58
C GLY A 6 -9.87 -6.90 -39.17
N ASN A 7 -9.36 -5.75 -39.09
CA ASN A 7 -9.32 -4.74 -38.07
C ASN A 7 -10.71 -4.27 -37.63
N THR A 8 -10.93 -4.00 -36.36
CA THR A 8 -11.88 -2.94 -35.96
C THR A 8 -11.44 -2.31 -34.62
N LYS A 9 -10.82 -1.15 -34.74
CA LYS A 9 -10.72 -0.13 -33.69
C LYS A 9 -12.13 0.40 -33.38
N LYS A 10 -12.48 0.51 -32.10
CA LYS A 10 -13.56 1.38 -31.64
C LYS A 10 -12.95 2.57 -30.90
N GLU A 11 -12.99 3.70 -31.58
CA GLU A 11 -12.85 5.04 -30.98
C GLU A 11 -14.04 5.33 -30.07
N VAL A 12 -13.76 5.87 -28.91
CA VAL A 12 -14.77 6.45 -28.01
C VAL A 12 -14.70 7.96 -28.14
N GLU A 13 -15.76 8.52 -28.71
CA GLU A 13 -16.00 9.92 -28.93
C GLU A 13 -16.39 10.60 -27.60
N VAL A 14 -15.64 11.63 -27.22
CA VAL A 14 -15.92 12.50 -26.07
C VAL A 14 -16.77 13.66 -26.59
N LYS A 15 -18.03 13.73 -26.17
CA LYS A 15 -18.90 14.88 -26.40
C LYS A 15 -18.64 15.96 -25.35
N THR A 16 -18.09 17.05 -25.81
CA THR A 16 -17.99 18.33 -25.11
C THR A 16 -19.32 19.07 -25.25
N THR A 17 -19.92 19.48 -24.13
CA THR A 17 -21.12 20.31 -24.12
C THR A 17 -20.70 21.75 -23.78
N GLU A 18 -20.80 22.64 -24.75
CA GLU A 18 -20.64 24.08 -24.62
C GLU A 18 -21.82 24.71 -23.88
N ILE A 19 -21.50 25.61 -22.94
CA ILE A 19 -22.45 26.48 -22.28
C ILE A 19 -22.41 27.84 -22.98
N LYS A 20 -23.50 28.20 -23.61
CA LYS A 20 -23.79 29.51 -24.23
C LYS A 20 -24.02 30.59 -23.18
N LYS A 21 -23.33 31.70 -23.36
CA LYS A 21 -23.55 33.03 -22.74
C LYS A 21 -24.66 33.83 -23.47
N GLU A 22 -25.31 34.70 -22.65
CA GLU A 22 -25.80 36.05 -22.99
C GLU A 22 -27.31 36.22 -23.20
N PRO A 23 -27.85 37.50 -23.16
CA PRO A 23 -27.28 38.78 -22.70
C PRO A 23 -28.21 39.68 -21.85
N LYS A 24 -27.61 40.79 -21.40
CA LYS A 24 -28.19 42.00 -20.77
C LYS A 24 -29.27 42.70 -21.59
N LYS A 25 -30.22 43.32 -20.90
CA LYS A 25 -30.88 44.59 -21.37
C LYS A 25 -31.37 45.42 -20.19
N THR A 26 -30.82 46.61 -20.07
CA THR A 26 -31.44 47.86 -19.60
C THR A 26 -31.85 48.65 -20.88
N PRO A 27 -32.66 49.69 -20.88
CA PRO A 27 -33.11 50.67 -19.88
C PRO A 27 -34.58 51.11 -20.04
N VAL A 28 -35.11 52.13 -19.32
CA VAL A 28 -35.61 53.41 -19.81
C VAL A 28 -36.44 54.11 -18.73
N LYS A 29 -36.15 55.38 -18.61
CA LYS A 29 -36.78 56.45 -17.83
C LYS A 29 -38.22 56.75 -18.26
N SER A 30 -39.06 57.26 -17.37
CA SER A 30 -40.00 58.33 -17.67
C SER A 30 -40.37 59.17 -16.45
N GLN A 31 -40.48 60.41 -16.66
CA GLN A 31 -40.61 61.57 -15.78
C GLN A 31 -42.06 61.95 -15.47
N THR A 32 -42.14 62.84 -14.46
CA THR A 32 -43.10 63.93 -14.21
C THR A 32 -44.39 63.52 -13.44
N THR A 33 -44.82 64.25 -12.44
CA THR A 33 -45.10 65.66 -12.24
C THR A 33 -45.37 66.04 -10.76
N LYS A 34 -45.10 67.32 -10.48
CA LYS A 34 -45.33 68.07 -9.25
C LYS A 34 -46.78 68.11 -8.73
N LYS A 35 -46.94 68.18 -7.39
CA LYS A 35 -47.79 69.19 -6.78
C LYS A 35 -47.42 69.49 -5.31
N VAL A 36 -47.46 70.77 -5.02
CA VAL A 36 -47.12 71.57 -3.88
C VAL A 36 -48.15 71.45 -2.76
N GLY A 37 -47.72 71.56 -1.51
CA GLY A 37 -48.56 71.77 -0.33
C GLY A 37 -47.77 71.79 1.00
N ARG A 38 -47.61 72.96 1.59
CA ARG A 38 -46.88 73.37 2.80
C ARG A 38 -47.87 73.38 4.00
N PRO A 39 -47.43 73.68 5.28
CA PRO A 39 -46.51 73.00 6.24
C PRO A 39 -47.18 72.74 7.60
N LYS A 40 -46.52 72.09 8.52
CA LYS A 40 -46.43 72.18 10.01
C LYS A 40 -46.23 70.84 10.65
N LYS A 41 -45.27 70.57 11.40
CA LYS A 41 -44.85 70.92 12.72
C LYS A 41 -43.61 70.13 13.07
N GLU A 42 -42.57 70.76 13.50
CA GLU A 42 -41.36 70.23 14.11
C GLU A 42 -41.63 69.61 15.47
N GLU A 43 -40.63 68.82 15.87
CA GLU A 43 -40.33 68.24 17.16
C GLU A 43 -41.03 66.90 17.48
N THR A 44 -40.28 65.90 17.27
CA THR A 44 -40.02 64.73 18.13
C THR A 44 -39.36 63.53 17.42
N THR A 45 -38.47 63.76 16.44
CA THR A 45 -37.92 62.63 15.67
C THR A 45 -36.38 62.51 15.70
N LYS A 46 -35.66 63.21 16.58
CA LYS A 46 -34.17 63.11 16.60
C LYS A 46 -33.59 62.06 17.56
N ILE A 47 -34.39 61.52 18.49
CA ILE A 47 -33.86 60.54 19.47
C ILE A 47 -34.02 59.10 18.95
N ASN A 48 -35.02 58.80 18.10
CA ASN A 48 -35.21 57.44 17.58
C ASN A 48 -34.35 57.07 16.35
N SER A 49 -33.77 58.07 15.64
CA SER A 49 -32.92 57.81 14.48
C SER A 49 -31.49 57.45 14.86
N SER A 50 -30.92 58.09 15.93
CA SER A 50 -29.56 57.74 16.42
C SER A 50 -29.50 56.34 16.98
N ASN A 51 -30.43 55.93 17.83
CA ASN A 51 -30.51 54.57 18.40
C ASN A 51 -30.74 53.49 17.34
N LYS A 52 -31.44 53.76 16.23
CA LYS A 52 -31.69 52.84 15.14
C LYS A 52 -30.42 52.67 14.25
N ILE A 53 -29.65 53.74 14.09
CA ILE A 53 -28.36 53.73 13.34
C ILE A 53 -27.31 53.02 14.17
N GLU A 54 -27.16 53.32 15.44
CA GLU A 54 -26.21 52.67 16.35
C GLU A 54 -26.49 51.16 16.47
N ASN A 55 -27.71 50.74 16.67
CA ASN A 55 -28.11 49.33 16.71
C ASN A 55 -27.87 48.60 15.36
N LYS A 56 -28.02 49.28 14.22
CA LYS A 56 -27.74 48.73 12.91
C LYS A 56 -26.21 48.54 12.66
N VAL A 57 -25.39 49.51 13.14
CA VAL A 57 -23.91 49.45 13.03
C VAL A 57 -23.35 48.37 13.99
N VAL A 58 -23.83 48.30 15.23
CA VAL A 58 -23.45 47.28 16.20
C VAL A 58 -23.79 45.87 15.70
N ASN A 59 -24.98 45.69 15.12
CA ASN A 59 -25.42 44.42 14.59
C ASN A 59 -24.62 44.01 13.32
N SER A 60 -24.22 44.98 12.48
CA SER A 60 -23.33 44.76 11.33
C SER A 60 -21.95 44.34 11.78
N ASN A 61 -21.37 45.01 12.76
CA ASN A 61 -20.04 44.65 13.29
C ASN A 61 -20.02 43.26 13.96
N MET A 62 -21.11 42.90 14.64
CA MET A 62 -21.24 41.59 15.26
C MET A 62 -21.37 40.48 14.21
N LYS A 63 -22.15 40.70 13.13
CA LYS A 63 -22.26 39.76 11.99
C LYS A 63 -20.92 39.57 11.28
N ASN A 64 -20.15 40.64 11.08
CA ASN A 64 -18.81 40.57 10.48
C ASN A 64 -17.81 39.80 11.36
N LYS A 65 -17.86 39.99 12.69
CA LYS A 65 -17.04 39.23 13.65
C LYS A 65 -17.37 37.72 13.60
N ILE A 66 -18.67 37.39 13.59
CA ILE A 66 -19.13 35.99 13.47
C ILE A 66 -18.69 35.40 12.12
N PHE A 67 -18.89 36.13 11.02
CA PHE A 67 -18.47 35.70 9.69
C PHE A 67 -16.95 35.46 9.61
N ASN A 68 -16.15 36.38 10.14
CA ASN A 68 -14.68 36.21 10.18
C ASN A 68 -14.27 35.03 11.07
N GLY A 69 -14.97 34.80 12.19
CA GLY A 69 -14.76 33.64 13.03
C GLY A 69 -15.04 32.32 12.31
N ILE A 70 -16.17 32.25 11.56
CA ILE A 70 -16.51 31.07 10.77
C ILE A 70 -15.49 30.89 9.65
N LEU A 71 -15.10 31.94 8.95
CA LEU A 71 -14.08 31.88 7.89
C LEU A 71 -12.76 31.35 8.42
N LEU A 72 -12.32 31.83 9.58
CA LEU A 72 -11.09 31.36 10.22
C LEU A 72 -11.18 29.89 10.60
N LEU A 73 -12.33 29.44 11.12
CA LEU A 73 -12.55 28.03 11.45
C LEU A 73 -12.50 27.14 10.18
N VAL A 74 -13.16 27.55 9.10
CA VAL A 74 -13.13 26.82 7.82
C VAL A 74 -11.72 26.77 7.24
N THR A 75 -10.95 27.87 7.30
CA THR A 75 -9.56 27.88 6.84
C THR A 75 -8.67 26.97 7.66
N MET A 76 -8.85 26.93 8.99
CA MET A 76 -8.12 26.01 9.86
C MET A 76 -8.45 24.55 9.55
N LEU A 77 -9.72 24.20 9.35
CA LEU A 77 -10.13 22.86 8.95
C LEU A 77 -9.54 22.45 7.58
N PHE A 78 -9.50 23.39 6.63
CA PHE A 78 -8.88 23.17 5.34
C PHE A 78 -7.38 22.90 5.45
N ILE A 79 -6.66 23.68 6.25
CA ILE A 79 -5.22 23.49 6.52
C ILE A 79 -4.97 22.12 7.16
N ILE A 80 -5.75 21.74 8.17
CA ILE A 80 -5.64 20.42 8.81
C ILE A 80 -5.88 19.30 7.79
N SER A 81 -6.90 19.43 6.94
CA SER A 81 -7.18 18.47 5.86
C SER A 81 -6.02 18.37 4.87
N MET A 82 -5.42 19.49 4.46
CA MET A 82 -4.26 19.50 3.57
C MET A 82 -3.04 18.82 4.21
N ILE A 83 -2.77 19.09 5.47
CA ILE A 83 -1.68 18.43 6.22
C ILE A 83 -1.92 16.91 6.26
N ALA A 84 -3.13 16.47 6.57
CA ALA A 84 -3.48 15.05 6.58
C ALA A 84 -3.27 14.37 5.22
N LEU A 85 -3.65 15.05 4.12
CA LEU A 85 -3.40 14.57 2.76
C LEU A 85 -1.91 14.50 2.42
N CYS A 86 -1.13 15.51 2.81
CA CYS A 86 0.33 15.50 2.63
C CYS A 86 0.99 14.33 3.38
N VAL A 87 0.62 14.13 4.65
CA VAL A 87 1.14 13.00 5.45
C VAL A 87 0.78 11.67 4.81
N LYS A 88 -0.47 11.51 4.35
CA LYS A 88 -0.91 10.29 3.63
C LYS A 88 -0.10 10.07 2.35
N TYR A 89 0.13 11.11 1.56
CA TYR A 89 0.91 11.05 0.33
C TYR A 89 2.37 10.65 0.59
N ILE A 90 3.00 11.26 1.59
CA ILE A 90 4.38 10.91 2.00
C ILE A 90 4.45 9.43 2.40
N LYS A 91 3.51 8.96 3.23
CA LYS A 91 3.46 7.57 3.67
C LYS A 91 3.28 6.58 2.51
N ILE A 92 2.42 6.90 1.54
CA ILE A 92 2.23 6.07 0.33
C ILE A 92 3.53 5.99 -0.48
N ASN A 93 4.23 7.11 -0.66
CA ASN A 93 5.48 7.13 -1.43
C ASN A 93 6.61 6.40 -0.70
N GLN A 94 6.69 6.49 0.62
CA GLN A 94 7.63 5.69 1.41
C GLN A 94 7.37 4.19 1.21
N THR A 95 6.12 3.75 1.37
CA THR A 95 5.76 2.34 1.17
C THR A 95 6.08 1.85 -0.23
N LYS A 96 5.84 2.65 -1.28
CA LYS A 96 6.21 2.28 -2.65
C LYS A 96 7.73 2.08 -2.81
N ARG A 97 8.55 2.96 -2.21
CA ARG A 97 10.02 2.80 -2.22
C ARG A 97 10.45 1.54 -1.48
N GLU A 98 9.86 1.26 -0.32
CA GLU A 98 10.14 0.06 0.46
C GLU A 98 9.82 -1.20 -0.36
N LEU A 99 8.68 -1.26 -1.08
CA LEU A 99 8.31 -2.38 -1.94
C LEU A 99 9.34 -2.61 -3.06
N VAL A 100 9.74 -1.55 -3.76
CA VAL A 100 10.76 -1.65 -4.82
C VAL A 100 12.10 -2.10 -4.25
N ASN A 101 12.46 -1.66 -3.05
CA ASN A 101 13.70 -2.03 -2.38
C ASN A 101 13.62 -3.39 -1.65
N SER A 102 12.47 -4.04 -1.58
CA SER A 102 12.35 -5.37 -0.96
C SER A 102 12.75 -6.52 -1.88
N VAL A 103 13.00 -6.24 -3.15
CA VAL A 103 13.38 -7.21 -4.18
C VAL A 103 14.55 -6.71 -5.03
N VAL A 104 15.21 -7.62 -5.74
CA VAL A 104 16.28 -7.31 -6.69
C VAL A 104 16.01 -8.01 -8.03
N PRO A 105 16.47 -7.46 -9.18
CA PRO A 105 16.37 -8.15 -10.45
C PRO A 105 17.02 -9.54 -10.39
N LYS A 106 16.37 -10.54 -10.97
CA LYS A 106 16.94 -11.89 -11.08
C LYS A 106 18.17 -11.87 -11.99
N SER A 107 19.21 -12.53 -11.58
CA SER A 107 20.45 -12.63 -12.35
C SER A 107 20.88 -14.08 -12.51
N ASP A 108 21.10 -14.49 -13.75
CA ASP A 108 21.69 -15.79 -14.10
C ASP A 108 23.14 -15.64 -14.61
N LYS A 109 23.68 -14.41 -14.63
CA LYS A 109 25.01 -14.09 -15.16
C LYS A 109 26.13 -14.15 -14.10
N LEU A 110 25.75 -13.99 -12.83
CA LEU A 110 26.67 -13.98 -11.70
C LEU A 110 26.64 -15.31 -10.98
N SER A 111 27.78 -15.70 -10.37
CA SER A 111 27.76 -16.76 -9.37
C SER A 111 26.92 -16.35 -8.16
N VAL A 112 26.42 -17.31 -7.39
CA VAL A 112 25.63 -17.03 -6.17
C VAL A 112 26.38 -16.13 -5.20
N SER A 113 27.70 -16.33 -5.06
CA SER A 113 28.52 -15.51 -4.14
C SER A 113 28.69 -14.08 -4.62
N GLU A 114 28.89 -13.86 -5.92
CA GLU A 114 28.98 -12.51 -6.51
C GLU A 114 27.65 -11.77 -6.44
N GLU A 115 26.55 -12.46 -6.70
CA GLU A 115 25.21 -11.88 -6.59
C GLU A 115 24.91 -11.46 -5.16
N LEU A 116 25.13 -12.34 -4.17
CA LEU A 116 24.94 -12.03 -2.75
C LEU A 116 25.85 -10.88 -2.29
N LYS A 117 27.11 -10.86 -2.74
CA LYS A 117 28.04 -9.78 -2.42
C LYS A 117 27.54 -8.43 -2.93
N SER A 118 27.13 -8.37 -4.20
CA SER A 118 26.58 -7.16 -4.80
C SER A 118 25.33 -6.64 -4.05
N ILE A 119 24.48 -7.56 -3.60
CA ILE A 119 23.26 -7.20 -2.87
C ILE A 119 23.58 -6.71 -1.45
N LYS A 120 24.51 -7.34 -0.76
CA LYS A 120 25.02 -6.86 0.54
C LYS A 120 25.60 -5.46 0.45
N GLU A 121 26.39 -5.19 -0.58
CA GLU A 121 26.96 -3.86 -0.85
C GLU A 121 25.85 -2.84 -1.15
N LYS A 122 24.87 -3.19 -2.00
CA LYS A 122 23.72 -2.32 -2.34
C LYS A 122 22.95 -1.86 -1.11
N TYR A 123 22.72 -2.75 -0.15
CA TYR A 123 21.96 -2.44 1.07
C TYR A 123 22.85 -2.09 2.28
N SER A 124 24.17 -2.13 2.13
CA SER A 124 25.13 -2.01 3.25
C SER A 124 24.78 -2.94 4.40
N ASN A 125 24.47 -4.22 4.07
CA ASN A 125 23.91 -5.17 5.02
C ASN A 125 24.46 -6.59 4.84
N ASP A 126 25.38 -6.98 5.69
CA ASP A 126 25.99 -8.31 5.70
C ASP A 126 25.06 -9.43 6.20
N GLU A 127 23.93 -9.06 6.82
CA GLU A 127 22.92 -10.00 7.31
C GLU A 127 22.06 -10.62 6.19
N ILE A 128 22.19 -10.17 4.95
CA ILE A 128 21.57 -10.79 3.78
C ILE A 128 22.34 -12.06 3.45
N ILE A 129 21.69 -13.22 3.55
CA ILE A 129 22.36 -14.53 3.48
C ILE A 129 21.89 -15.40 2.32
N ALA A 130 20.75 -15.11 1.73
CA ALA A 130 20.15 -15.91 0.67
C ALA A 130 19.27 -15.08 -0.26
N LEU A 131 18.91 -15.68 -1.41
CA LEU A 131 17.94 -15.16 -2.36
C LEU A 131 16.90 -16.24 -2.65
N LEU A 132 15.63 -15.90 -2.55
CA LEU A 132 14.50 -16.74 -2.93
C LEU A 132 13.99 -16.30 -4.30
N ASN A 133 13.90 -17.24 -5.22
CA ASN A 133 13.35 -17.06 -6.55
C ASN A 133 12.08 -17.89 -6.70
N LEU A 134 10.94 -17.24 -6.73
CA LEU A 134 9.68 -17.87 -7.10
C LEU A 134 9.60 -17.99 -8.63
N ASP A 135 9.02 -19.07 -9.12
CA ASP A 135 9.07 -19.46 -10.55
C ASP A 135 8.52 -18.38 -11.49
N ASN A 136 7.46 -17.70 -11.07
CA ASN A 136 6.76 -16.68 -11.86
C ASN A 136 7.34 -15.26 -11.75
N TYR A 137 8.44 -15.06 -11.00
CA TYR A 137 9.01 -13.73 -10.78
C TYR A 137 10.28 -13.51 -11.61
N GLU A 138 10.39 -12.30 -12.16
CA GLU A 138 11.62 -11.80 -12.79
C GLU A 138 12.58 -11.15 -11.78
N TYR A 139 12.27 -11.26 -10.50
CA TYR A 139 13.09 -10.74 -9.42
C TYR A 139 13.37 -11.79 -8.35
N SER A 140 14.45 -11.56 -7.63
CA SER A 140 14.83 -12.34 -6.45
C SER A 140 14.42 -11.62 -5.18
N ILE A 141 14.00 -12.37 -4.18
CA ILE A 141 13.66 -11.87 -2.85
C ILE A 141 14.86 -12.10 -1.93
N PRO A 142 15.59 -11.03 -1.51
CA PRO A 142 16.67 -11.18 -0.56
C PRO A 142 16.16 -11.62 0.81
N ILE A 143 16.88 -12.55 1.42
CA ILE A 143 16.58 -13.11 2.74
C ILE A 143 17.65 -12.67 3.71
N ALA A 144 17.27 -11.93 4.74
CA ALA A 144 18.15 -11.53 5.82
C ALA A 144 18.08 -12.51 6.99
N LYS A 145 19.09 -12.49 7.88
CA LYS A 145 19.09 -13.24 9.13
C LYS A 145 19.77 -12.46 10.23
N THR A 146 19.10 -12.33 11.37
CA THR A 146 19.67 -11.75 12.60
C THR A 146 19.75 -12.77 13.72
N LYS A 147 19.98 -12.30 14.93
CA LYS A 147 19.95 -13.08 16.17
C LYS A 147 18.55 -13.35 16.74
N ASP A 148 17.50 -12.80 16.13
CA ASP A 148 16.10 -12.94 16.56
C ASP A 148 15.16 -12.91 15.36
N ASN A 149 13.87 -13.23 15.59
CA ASN A 149 12.82 -13.23 14.56
C ASN A 149 11.95 -11.96 14.57
N ASN A 150 12.36 -10.89 15.26
CA ASN A 150 11.53 -9.69 15.41
C ASN A 150 12.04 -8.51 14.59
N TYR A 151 13.36 -8.39 14.43
CA TYR A 151 13.99 -7.22 13.82
C TYR A 151 13.44 -6.91 12.43
N TYR A 152 13.48 -7.87 11.52
CA TYR A 152 13.02 -7.68 10.13
C TYR A 152 11.50 -7.67 9.96
N LEU A 153 10.72 -7.88 11.01
CA LEU A 153 9.29 -7.61 10.98
C LEU A 153 8.97 -6.11 10.80
N SER A 154 9.89 -5.24 11.21
CA SER A 154 9.69 -3.78 11.16
C SER A 154 10.88 -3.01 10.57
N HIS A 155 11.82 -3.70 9.91
CA HIS A 155 12.97 -3.09 9.25
C HIS A 155 13.11 -3.55 7.81
N ALA A 156 13.49 -2.62 6.94
CA ALA A 156 13.87 -2.90 5.56
C ALA A 156 15.27 -3.53 5.48
N LEU A 157 15.68 -3.98 4.28
CA LEU A 157 16.99 -4.58 4.05
C LEU A 157 18.15 -3.62 4.33
N ASP A 158 17.97 -2.33 4.18
CA ASP A 158 18.94 -1.28 4.53
C ASP A 158 18.92 -0.91 6.02
N LYS A 159 18.21 -1.69 6.84
CA LYS A 159 18.05 -1.52 8.29
C LYS A 159 17.24 -0.29 8.70
N SER A 160 16.64 0.44 7.77
CA SER A 160 15.70 1.51 8.08
C SER A 160 14.36 0.96 8.60
N MET A 161 13.62 1.78 9.35
CA MET A 161 12.26 1.41 9.80
C MET A 161 11.34 1.21 8.61
N SER A 162 10.61 0.11 8.59
CA SER A 162 9.69 -0.27 7.52
C SER A 162 8.38 -0.81 8.09
N ILE A 163 7.26 -0.41 7.49
CA ILE A 163 5.93 -0.95 7.84
C ILE A 163 5.63 -2.28 7.16
N ILE A 164 6.38 -2.61 6.12
CA ILE A 164 6.26 -3.88 5.39
C ILE A 164 7.34 -4.90 5.79
N GLY A 165 8.33 -4.48 6.59
CA GLY A 165 9.45 -5.33 6.98
C GLY A 165 10.26 -5.87 5.79
N SER A 166 10.99 -6.94 6.05
CA SER A 166 11.73 -7.68 5.03
C SER A 166 11.52 -9.18 5.20
N THR A 167 11.88 -9.94 4.17
CA THR A 167 11.92 -11.40 4.25
C THR A 167 13.16 -11.85 5.03
N PHE A 168 12.99 -12.77 5.97
CA PHE A 168 14.10 -13.22 6.82
C PHE A 168 14.00 -14.71 7.17
N MET A 169 15.15 -15.30 7.43
CA MET A 169 15.31 -16.68 7.92
C MET A 169 15.21 -16.71 9.44
N ASP A 170 14.58 -17.75 9.98
CA ASP A 170 14.56 -18.01 11.41
C ASP A 170 15.99 -18.05 11.98
N TYR A 171 16.23 -17.32 13.05
CA TYR A 171 17.56 -17.20 13.66
C TYR A 171 18.18 -18.53 14.11
N ARG A 172 17.35 -19.55 14.36
CA ARG A 172 17.76 -20.89 14.82
C ARG A 172 18.30 -21.77 13.69
N HIS A 173 18.02 -21.45 12.43
CA HIS A 173 18.46 -22.20 11.26
C HIS A 173 19.77 -21.65 10.66
N ASN A 174 20.42 -22.49 9.88
CA ASN A 174 21.55 -22.12 9.01
C ASN A 174 21.37 -22.79 7.64
N SER A 175 22.33 -22.59 6.73
CA SER A 175 22.29 -23.18 5.39
C SER A 175 22.22 -24.70 5.37
N ASP A 176 22.73 -25.36 6.41
CA ASP A 176 22.86 -26.81 6.50
C ASP A 176 21.74 -27.45 7.35
N SER A 177 20.83 -26.62 7.86
CA SER A 177 19.68 -27.12 8.63
C SER A 177 18.78 -27.98 7.74
N LYS A 178 18.31 -29.11 8.26
CA LYS A 178 17.34 -30.00 7.58
C LYS A 178 16.05 -29.26 7.21
N GLN A 179 15.68 -28.28 8.00
CA GLN A 179 14.54 -27.39 7.76
C GLN A 179 15.01 -25.94 7.85
N ILE A 180 14.58 -25.12 6.91
CA ILE A 180 14.82 -23.68 6.87
C ILE A 180 13.47 -22.99 6.87
N ASN A 181 13.17 -22.26 7.94
CA ASN A 181 11.97 -21.43 8.00
C ASN A 181 12.29 -20.02 7.50
N ILE A 182 11.51 -19.57 6.53
CA ILE A 182 11.62 -18.22 5.95
C ILE A 182 10.31 -17.50 6.20
N TYR A 183 10.40 -16.32 6.77
CA TYR A 183 9.26 -15.47 7.11
C TYR A 183 9.23 -14.22 6.22
N GLY A 184 8.04 -13.75 5.95
CA GLY A 184 7.80 -12.50 5.25
C GLY A 184 6.38 -12.02 5.52
N HIS A 185 6.19 -10.71 5.47
CA HIS A 185 4.84 -10.16 5.57
C HIS A 185 4.00 -10.53 4.36
N ASN A 186 2.73 -10.87 4.63
CA ASN A 186 1.67 -10.81 3.65
C ASN A 186 0.77 -9.61 3.97
N SER A 187 0.20 -8.97 2.97
CA SER A 187 -0.61 -7.77 3.14
C SER A 187 -1.76 -7.71 2.15
N VAL A 188 -2.96 -7.44 2.67
CA VAL A 188 -4.13 -7.16 1.82
C VAL A 188 -3.97 -5.84 1.06
N ARG A 189 -3.15 -4.92 1.58
CA ARG A 189 -3.03 -3.54 1.08
C ARG A 189 -1.83 -3.31 0.18
N TYR A 190 -0.76 -4.07 0.37
CA TYR A 190 0.52 -3.85 -0.30
C TYR A 190 0.97 -5.12 -1.03
N GLU A 191 1.55 -4.95 -2.21
CA GLU A 191 2.17 -6.01 -3.01
C GLU A 191 3.55 -6.38 -2.43
N VAL A 192 3.56 -6.93 -1.22
CA VAL A 192 4.79 -7.43 -0.56
C VAL A 192 5.23 -8.75 -1.21
N PRO A 193 6.52 -9.13 -1.11
CA PRO A 193 7.03 -10.32 -1.82
C PRO A 193 6.25 -11.61 -1.55
N PHE A 194 5.74 -11.83 -0.33
CA PHE A 194 4.97 -13.03 0.01
C PHE A 194 3.47 -12.93 -0.30
N LYS A 195 3.00 -11.83 -0.86
CA LYS A 195 1.63 -11.71 -1.38
C LYS A 195 1.31 -12.78 -2.43
N GLU A 196 2.29 -13.11 -3.24
CA GLU A 196 2.16 -14.13 -4.28
C GLU A 196 1.85 -15.53 -3.75
N LEU A 197 2.24 -15.85 -2.52
CA LEU A 197 1.91 -17.11 -1.89
C LEU A 197 0.39 -17.34 -1.77
N GLU A 198 -0.43 -16.29 -1.82
CA GLU A 198 -1.89 -16.40 -1.90
C GLU A 198 -2.36 -17.10 -3.18
N GLY A 199 -1.58 -17.04 -4.24
CA GLY A 199 -1.85 -17.77 -5.49
C GLY A 199 -1.98 -19.27 -5.27
N TYR A 200 -1.17 -19.81 -4.39
CA TYR A 200 -1.15 -21.24 -4.03
C TYR A 200 -2.42 -21.74 -3.31
N ILE A 201 -3.32 -20.87 -2.87
CA ILE A 201 -4.66 -21.26 -2.41
C ILE A 201 -5.43 -21.97 -3.52
N LYS A 202 -5.10 -21.69 -4.80
CA LYS A 202 -5.72 -22.29 -5.98
C LYS A 202 -4.84 -23.41 -6.51
N LYS A 203 -5.41 -24.61 -6.68
CA LYS A 203 -4.70 -25.78 -7.23
C LYS A 203 -4.12 -25.49 -8.62
N ASP A 204 -4.85 -24.82 -9.50
CA ASP A 204 -4.39 -24.49 -10.85
C ASP A 204 -3.14 -23.59 -10.87
N TYR A 205 -2.98 -22.76 -9.85
CA TYR A 205 -1.77 -21.95 -9.69
C TYR A 205 -0.60 -22.84 -9.25
N TYR A 206 -0.80 -23.68 -8.23
CA TYR A 206 0.21 -24.66 -7.79
C TYR A 206 0.68 -25.54 -8.94
N GLU A 207 -0.23 -26.09 -9.77
CA GLU A 207 0.12 -26.97 -10.87
C GLU A 207 1.08 -26.35 -11.90
N LYS A 208 1.08 -25.02 -12.00
CA LYS A 208 1.95 -24.23 -12.88
C LYS A 208 3.24 -23.78 -12.21
N HIS A 209 3.29 -23.72 -10.88
CA HIS A 209 4.38 -23.12 -10.11
C HIS A 209 4.82 -24.05 -8.97
N LYS A 210 5.16 -25.30 -9.31
CA LYS A 210 5.50 -26.35 -8.33
C LYS A 210 6.86 -26.17 -7.66
N TYR A 211 7.74 -25.37 -8.25
CA TYR A 211 9.13 -25.27 -7.84
C TYR A 211 9.49 -23.83 -7.45
N PHE A 212 10.47 -23.74 -6.60
CA PHE A 212 11.16 -22.48 -6.31
C PHE A 212 12.66 -22.73 -6.12
N GLU A 213 13.44 -21.69 -6.27
CA GLU A 213 14.88 -21.75 -6.15
C GLU A 213 15.33 -20.95 -4.91
N LEU A 214 16.24 -21.51 -4.14
CA LEU A 214 16.91 -20.83 -3.04
C LEU A 214 18.41 -20.80 -3.33
N LYS A 215 18.98 -19.60 -3.49
CA LYS A 215 20.42 -19.37 -3.58
C LYS A 215 20.96 -19.10 -2.18
N ILE A 216 21.75 -20.00 -1.64
CA ILE A 216 22.30 -19.93 -0.28
C ILE A 216 23.64 -20.67 -0.20
N ASN A 217 24.57 -20.18 0.60
CA ASN A 217 25.87 -20.81 0.80
C ASN A 217 26.62 -21.16 -0.51
N ASN A 218 26.59 -20.23 -1.48
CA ASN A 218 27.14 -20.40 -2.84
C ASN A 218 26.49 -21.52 -3.68
N GLU A 219 25.38 -22.04 -3.24
CA GLU A 219 24.62 -23.09 -3.93
C GLU A 219 23.28 -22.55 -4.45
N LYS A 220 22.85 -23.17 -5.55
CA LYS A 220 21.51 -23.02 -6.11
C LYS A 220 20.73 -24.29 -5.80
N ARG A 221 19.74 -24.23 -4.94
CA ARG A 221 18.89 -25.34 -4.54
C ARG A 221 17.51 -25.17 -5.12
N ILE A 222 17.01 -26.22 -5.79
CA ILE A 222 15.64 -26.28 -6.29
C ILE A 222 14.80 -27.07 -5.31
N TYR A 223 13.65 -26.52 -4.92
CA TYR A 223 12.69 -27.15 -4.03
C TYR A 223 11.37 -27.39 -4.75
N GLU A 224 10.78 -28.56 -4.50
CA GLU A 224 9.43 -28.87 -4.93
C GLU A 224 8.45 -28.64 -3.79
N ILE A 225 7.32 -28.00 -4.08
CA ILE A 225 6.28 -27.70 -3.10
C ILE A 225 5.47 -28.97 -2.85
N PHE A 226 5.58 -29.55 -1.67
CA PHE A 226 4.86 -30.76 -1.27
C PHE A 226 3.65 -30.50 -0.39
N SER A 227 3.53 -29.29 0.18
CA SER A 227 2.41 -28.92 1.05
C SER A 227 2.07 -27.44 0.91
N VAL A 228 0.77 -27.15 0.85
CA VAL A 228 0.20 -25.80 0.88
C VAL A 228 -0.95 -25.80 1.88
N GLY A 229 -0.86 -24.94 2.90
CA GLY A 229 -1.86 -24.86 3.95
C GLY A 229 -2.08 -23.42 4.42
N VAL A 230 -3.25 -23.18 5.01
CA VAL A 230 -3.56 -21.95 5.74
C VAL A 230 -3.80 -22.34 7.19
N VAL A 231 -3.04 -21.71 8.10
CA VAL A 231 -3.13 -22.00 9.54
C VAL A 231 -3.51 -20.73 10.30
N GLU A 232 -4.29 -20.89 11.35
CA GLU A 232 -4.61 -19.79 12.25
C GLU A 232 -3.38 -19.38 13.08
N LYS A 233 -3.23 -18.06 13.29
CA LYS A 233 -2.13 -17.51 14.08
C LYS A 233 -2.07 -18.06 15.53
N SER A 234 -3.21 -18.49 16.07
CA SER A 234 -3.34 -19.07 17.42
C SER A 234 -2.97 -20.55 17.49
N SER A 235 -2.85 -21.25 16.34
CA SER A 235 -2.45 -22.65 16.34
C SER A 235 -1.02 -22.76 16.85
N LYS A 236 -0.84 -23.50 17.95
CA LYS A 236 0.49 -23.88 18.46
C LYS A 236 1.17 -24.73 17.39
N GLU A 237 1.93 -24.33 16.78
CA GLU A 237 2.92 -24.13 15.76
C GLU A 237 3.71 -25.39 15.47
N GLU A 238 3.04 -26.42 14.95
CA GLU A 238 3.74 -27.56 14.35
C GLU A 238 4.65 -27.13 13.21
N HIS A 239 4.30 -26.07 12.47
CA HIS A 239 5.15 -25.54 11.38
C HIS A 239 6.43 -24.84 11.87
N MET A 240 6.54 -24.53 13.18
CA MET A 240 7.76 -23.97 13.78
C MET A 240 8.63 -25.03 14.48
N GLN A 241 8.30 -26.30 14.38
CA GLN A 241 9.17 -27.37 14.87
C GLN A 241 10.46 -27.38 14.03
N PHE A 242 11.62 -27.41 14.66
CA PHE A 242 12.90 -27.35 13.97
C PHE A 242 13.97 -28.32 14.53
N ASN A 243 13.73 -28.92 15.69
CA ASN A 243 14.63 -29.89 16.31
C ASN A 243 14.01 -31.28 16.21
N TYR A 244 14.56 -32.11 15.34
CA TYR A 244 14.18 -33.48 15.16
C TYR A 244 15.32 -34.37 15.71
N LYS A 245 15.00 -35.24 16.67
CA LYS A 245 15.94 -36.20 17.26
C LYS A 245 16.20 -37.37 16.34
N THR A 246 15.21 -37.75 15.55
CA THR A 246 15.28 -38.89 14.60
C THR A 246 14.72 -38.51 13.24
N ASN A 247 15.04 -39.33 12.24
CA ASN A 247 14.45 -39.19 10.91
C ASN A 247 12.94 -39.45 10.96
N ASP A 248 12.48 -40.35 11.80
CA ASP A 248 11.04 -40.65 11.94
C ASP A 248 10.25 -39.45 12.49
N GLU A 249 10.80 -38.75 13.48
CA GLU A 249 10.18 -37.48 13.95
C GLU A 249 10.05 -36.46 12.81
N TRP A 250 11.08 -36.33 11.97
CA TRP A 250 11.10 -35.44 10.83
C TRP A 250 10.04 -35.87 9.77
N LEU A 251 10.03 -37.16 9.36
CA LEU A 251 9.03 -37.68 8.44
C LEU A 251 7.60 -37.56 8.97
N ASN A 252 7.38 -37.82 10.25
CA ASN A 252 6.08 -37.67 10.87
C ASN A 252 5.62 -36.20 10.85
N HIS A 253 6.54 -35.25 11.03
CA HIS A 253 6.22 -33.82 10.90
C HIS A 253 5.78 -33.47 9.47
N PHE A 254 6.49 -33.94 8.46
CA PHE A 254 6.12 -33.74 7.06
C PHE A 254 4.78 -34.34 6.70
N ASN A 255 4.48 -35.54 7.19
CA ASN A 255 3.19 -36.17 6.98
C ASN A 255 2.04 -35.34 7.60
N ARG A 256 2.23 -34.80 8.82
CA ARG A 256 1.25 -33.89 9.43
C ARG A 256 1.06 -32.59 8.64
N LEU A 257 2.10 -32.09 7.96
CA LEU A 257 1.95 -30.94 7.06
C LEU A 257 1.15 -31.31 5.82
N LYS A 258 1.39 -32.50 5.23
CA LYS A 258 0.60 -33.02 4.09
C LYS A 258 -0.87 -33.18 4.46
N ASP A 259 -1.20 -33.64 5.65
CA ASP A 259 -2.57 -33.79 6.13
C ASP A 259 -3.34 -32.45 6.21
N LYS A 260 -2.63 -31.33 6.25
CA LYS A 260 -3.20 -29.97 6.27
C LYS A 260 -3.28 -29.30 4.90
N ASN A 261 -2.98 -30.02 3.82
CA ASN A 261 -3.05 -29.51 2.48
C ASN A 261 -4.45 -29.03 2.11
N LEU A 262 -4.53 -27.90 1.43
CA LEU A 262 -5.79 -27.36 0.88
C LEU A 262 -6.37 -28.22 -0.24
N TYR A 263 -5.53 -29.02 -0.89
CA TYR A 263 -5.86 -29.93 -2.00
C TYR A 263 -4.81 -31.04 -2.10
N ASP A 264 -5.11 -32.10 -2.84
CA ASP A 264 -4.20 -33.22 -3.01
C ASP A 264 -2.93 -32.81 -3.76
N ILE A 265 -1.80 -32.99 -3.11
CA ILE A 265 -0.46 -32.83 -3.67
C ILE A 265 0.25 -34.16 -3.59
N ASN A 266 0.61 -34.72 -4.75
CA ASN A 266 1.27 -36.01 -4.84
C ASN A 266 2.77 -35.82 -5.09
N VAL A 267 3.51 -35.56 -4.01
CA VAL A 267 4.98 -35.50 -4.00
C VAL A 267 5.49 -36.56 -3.02
N ASP A 268 6.43 -37.37 -3.49
CA ASP A 268 7.12 -38.35 -2.63
C ASP A 268 8.13 -37.62 -1.74
N VAL A 269 7.99 -37.80 -0.43
CA VAL A 269 8.89 -37.24 0.58
C VAL A 269 9.63 -38.32 1.38
N SER A 270 9.62 -39.54 0.87
CA SER A 270 10.23 -40.70 1.54
C SER A 270 11.75 -40.76 1.44
N GLY A 271 12.41 -39.77 0.82
CA GLY A 271 13.83 -39.55 0.57
C GLY A 271 14.89 -40.43 1.13
#